data_8313f78f31d5728696e0ae5063f31c4e
#
_entry.id   8313f78f31d5728696e0ae5063f31c4e
#
_cell.length_a   1.000
_cell.length_b   1.000
_cell.length_c   1.000
_cell.angle_alpha   90.00
_cell.angle_beta   90.00
_cell.angle_gamma   90.00
#
_symmetry.space_group_name_H-M   'P 1'
#
loop_
_entity.id
_entity.type
_entity.pdbx_description
1 polymer ?
#
loop_
_entity_poly.entity_id
_entity_poly.type
_entity_poly.pdbx_seq_one_letter_code
_entity_poly.pdbx_strand_id
1 'polypeptide(L)'
;RSRAASAALIFIPCFLLPFSLLTQKGVLILAGDKPLGFVQDADMLSGTVQELEASASAASGETYSLPFSLSTRSMPAPLCDFLDENALRTALTEQSGELDTLAVISIDGTRAGVCHNAEEAQTLLDRVKRLYTTQADSSVDFVQQVHVDSVVAESRLAGEPQTVFETLSDRLDVRARRSVTYTETIPFGTVTRENDAEYQDYRETVRQGQTGEAVVTAEIQTLDGEENERTIVARTVLRSASDEIVEVGTKNIGIGTGSFVRPVSGYTFTSAFKWRWGRL
;
A
#
# COMPACT_ATOMS: atom_id res chain seq x y z
N ARG A 1 -97.32 37.39 5.99
CA ARG A 1 -96.21 37.61 5.00
C ARG A 1 -95.13 36.61 5.29
N SER A 2 -95.21 35.49 4.61
CA SER A 2 -94.21 34.40 4.62
C SER A 2 -93.13 34.74 3.63
N ARG A 3 -91.94 34.66 4.12
CA ARG A 3 -90.74 34.65 3.25
C ARG A 3 -90.20 33.22 3.21
N ALA A 4 -90.43 32.54 2.11
CA ALA A 4 -89.84 31.28 1.79
C ALA A 4 -88.30 31.52 1.52
N ALA A 5 -87.45 30.87 2.30
CA ALA A 5 -86.04 30.80 2.02
C ALA A 5 -85.78 29.58 1.10
N SER A 6 -85.44 29.88 -0.16
CA SER A 6 -84.99 28.87 -1.12
C SER A 6 -83.59 28.43 -0.75
N ALA A 7 -83.42 27.21 -0.26
CA ALA A 7 -82.13 26.57 -0.10
C ALA A 7 -81.61 26.12 -1.48
N ALA A 8 -80.62 26.81 -2.02
CA ALA A 8 -79.94 26.34 -3.19
C ALA A 8 -79.01 25.16 -2.82
N LEU A 9 -79.42 23.98 -3.29
CA LEU A 9 -78.58 22.77 -3.22
C LEU A 9 -77.40 22.95 -4.23
N ILE A 10 -76.23 23.25 -3.68
CA ILE A 10 -74.98 23.25 -4.50
C ILE A 10 -74.64 21.78 -4.75
N PHE A 11 -74.93 21.30 -5.95
CA PHE A 11 -74.43 20.04 -6.48
C PHE A 11 -72.94 20.21 -6.69
N ILE A 12 -72.11 19.69 -5.82
CA ILE A 12 -70.68 19.48 -6.08
C ILE A 12 -70.63 18.25 -6.99
N PRO A 13 -70.24 18.36 -8.26
CA PRO A 13 -69.98 17.20 -9.08
C PRO A 13 -68.76 16.52 -8.48
N CYS A 14 -68.98 15.44 -7.76
CA CYS A 14 -67.89 14.52 -7.40
C CYS A 14 -67.33 13.97 -8.72
N PHE A 15 -66.29 14.57 -9.22
CA PHE A 15 -65.54 14.09 -10.36
C PHE A 15 -64.94 12.74 -9.94
N LEU A 16 -65.70 11.67 -10.12
CA LEU A 16 -65.19 10.30 -10.14
C LEU A 16 -64.25 10.19 -11.35
N LEU A 17 -63.01 10.63 -11.20
CA LEU A 17 -61.96 10.23 -12.12
C LEU A 17 -62.06 8.72 -12.27
N PRO A 18 -62.18 8.17 -13.49
CA PRO A 18 -62.26 6.74 -13.67
C PRO A 18 -61.06 6.09 -12.99
N PHE A 19 -61.31 5.10 -12.12
CA PHE A 19 -60.31 4.36 -11.36
C PHE A 19 -59.16 3.85 -12.26
N SER A 20 -59.44 3.63 -13.54
CA SER A 20 -58.48 3.27 -14.59
C SER A 20 -57.43 4.35 -14.91
N LEU A 21 -57.67 5.63 -14.55
CA LEU A 21 -56.67 6.71 -14.71
C LEU A 21 -55.69 6.80 -13.54
N LEU A 22 -56.02 6.13 -12.41
CA LEU A 22 -55.20 6.11 -11.19
C LEU A 22 -54.48 4.78 -10.97
N THR A 23 -54.65 3.82 -11.90
CA THR A 23 -54.04 2.49 -11.83
C THR A 23 -53.40 2.11 -13.14
N GLN A 24 -52.35 1.33 -13.05
CA GLN A 24 -51.66 0.71 -14.18
C GLN A 24 -51.64 -0.81 -13.98
N LYS A 25 -51.39 -1.59 -15.03
CA LYS A 25 -51.23 -3.03 -14.90
C LYS A 25 -49.90 -3.29 -14.16
N GLY A 26 -49.98 -4.10 -13.13
CA GLY A 26 -48.79 -4.52 -12.36
C GLY A 26 -48.95 -5.94 -11.85
N VAL A 27 -47.84 -6.51 -11.45
CA VAL A 27 -47.75 -7.81 -10.83
C VAL A 27 -47.29 -7.59 -9.38
N LEU A 28 -48.16 -7.89 -8.43
CA LEU A 28 -47.85 -7.88 -7.01
C LEU A 28 -47.06 -9.16 -6.69
N ILE A 29 -45.89 -8.98 -6.08
CA ILE A 29 -45.08 -10.09 -5.57
C ILE A 29 -45.36 -10.25 -4.09
N LEU A 30 -45.60 -11.51 -3.68
CA LEU A 30 -45.81 -11.91 -2.29
C LEU A 30 -44.74 -12.95 -1.90
N ALA A 31 -44.12 -12.74 -0.74
CA ALA A 31 -43.30 -13.74 -0.05
C ALA A 31 -44.12 -14.37 1.06
N GLY A 32 -44.62 -15.60 0.83
CA GLY A 32 -45.70 -16.16 1.65
C GLY A 32 -46.94 -15.27 1.59
N ASP A 33 -47.33 -14.68 2.72
CA ASP A 33 -48.46 -13.76 2.84
C ASP A 33 -48.09 -12.28 2.85
N LYS A 34 -46.78 -11.95 2.82
CA LYS A 34 -46.32 -10.55 2.88
C LYS A 34 -46.09 -9.98 1.47
N PRO A 35 -46.68 -8.81 1.16
CA PRO A 35 -46.44 -8.14 -0.10
C PRO A 35 -45.04 -7.50 -0.08
N LEU A 36 -44.26 -7.78 -1.12
CA LEU A 36 -42.95 -7.16 -1.34
C LEU A 36 -43.07 -5.86 -2.15
N GLY A 37 -43.92 -5.86 -3.16
CA GLY A 37 -44.13 -4.68 -4.01
C GLY A 37 -44.68 -5.06 -5.38
N PHE A 38 -44.82 -4.05 -6.24
CA PHE A 38 -45.28 -4.22 -7.61
C PHE A 38 -44.08 -4.21 -8.59
N VAL A 39 -44.11 -5.12 -9.56
CA VAL A 39 -43.21 -5.14 -10.72
C VAL A 39 -44.04 -5.03 -12.00
N GLN A 40 -43.37 -4.62 -13.09
CA GLN A 40 -44.03 -4.52 -14.40
C GLN A 40 -44.25 -5.91 -15.02
N ASP A 41 -43.25 -6.79 -14.87
CA ASP A 41 -43.22 -8.12 -15.46
C ASP A 41 -42.88 -9.20 -14.42
N ALA A 42 -43.58 -10.32 -14.50
CA ALA A 42 -43.30 -11.47 -13.66
C ALA A 42 -41.99 -12.20 -13.99
N ASP A 43 -41.48 -12.05 -15.21
CA ASP A 43 -40.24 -12.69 -15.65
C ASP A 43 -39.02 -12.11 -14.90
N MET A 44 -39.06 -10.83 -14.54
CA MET A 44 -38.04 -10.19 -13.69
C MET A 44 -37.84 -10.95 -12.36
N LEU A 45 -38.93 -11.39 -11.73
CA LEU A 45 -38.88 -12.13 -10.47
C LEU A 45 -38.05 -13.42 -10.60
N SER A 46 -38.32 -14.20 -11.65
CA SER A 46 -37.62 -15.48 -11.84
C SER A 46 -36.14 -15.30 -12.11
N GLY A 47 -35.75 -14.29 -12.89
CA GLY A 47 -34.36 -13.94 -13.15
C GLY A 47 -33.65 -13.49 -11.88
N THR A 48 -34.22 -12.53 -11.15
CA THR A 48 -33.64 -12.00 -9.90
C THR A 48 -33.48 -13.10 -8.83
N VAL A 49 -34.46 -14.00 -8.68
CA VAL A 49 -34.38 -15.12 -7.73
C VAL A 49 -33.24 -16.07 -8.12
N GLN A 50 -33.17 -16.47 -9.39
CA GLN A 50 -32.14 -17.37 -9.87
C GLN A 50 -30.73 -16.78 -9.68
N GLU A 51 -30.54 -15.50 -9.97
CA GLU A 51 -29.26 -14.83 -9.75
C GLU A 51 -28.89 -14.74 -8.27
N LEU A 52 -29.89 -14.45 -7.40
CA LEU A 52 -29.66 -14.33 -5.97
C LEU A 52 -29.30 -15.69 -5.35
N GLU A 53 -30.05 -16.76 -5.70
CA GLU A 53 -29.74 -18.11 -5.25
C GLU A 53 -28.41 -18.64 -5.80
N ALA A 54 -28.06 -18.31 -7.06
CA ALA A 54 -26.77 -18.64 -7.64
C ALA A 54 -25.62 -17.92 -6.96
N SER A 55 -25.79 -16.62 -6.65
CA SER A 55 -24.80 -15.84 -5.91
C SER A 55 -24.55 -16.40 -4.51
N ALA A 56 -25.61 -16.67 -3.76
CA ALA A 56 -25.54 -17.25 -2.42
C ALA A 56 -24.90 -18.65 -2.43
N SER A 57 -25.27 -19.48 -3.42
CA SER A 57 -24.70 -20.82 -3.60
C SER A 57 -23.20 -20.77 -3.96
N ALA A 58 -22.80 -19.86 -4.85
CA ALA A 58 -21.40 -19.68 -5.21
C ALA A 58 -20.54 -19.21 -4.03
N ALA A 59 -21.10 -18.35 -3.18
CA ALA A 59 -20.40 -17.82 -2.02
C ALA A 59 -20.22 -18.86 -0.91
N SER A 60 -21.25 -19.70 -0.67
CA SER A 60 -21.22 -20.75 0.37
C SER A 60 -20.58 -22.05 -0.08
N GLY A 61 -20.59 -22.35 -1.39
CA GLY A 61 -20.24 -23.66 -1.94
C GLY A 61 -21.34 -24.72 -1.78
N GLU A 62 -22.50 -24.36 -1.23
CA GLU A 62 -23.68 -25.22 -1.03
C GLU A 62 -24.85 -24.67 -1.83
N THR A 63 -25.80 -25.53 -2.19
CA THR A 63 -27.01 -25.07 -2.88
C THR A 63 -27.90 -24.28 -1.92
N TYR A 64 -28.09 -23.01 -2.21
CA TYR A 64 -29.00 -22.14 -1.46
C TYR A 64 -30.33 -22.01 -2.19
N SER A 65 -31.41 -21.97 -1.45
CA SER A 65 -32.77 -21.62 -1.92
C SER A 65 -33.47 -20.75 -0.90
N LEU A 66 -34.29 -19.81 -1.39
CA LEU A 66 -34.99 -18.88 -0.52
C LEU A 66 -35.87 -19.64 0.51
N PRO A 67 -35.90 -19.23 1.79
CA PRO A 67 -36.61 -19.94 2.87
C PRO A 67 -38.13 -19.75 2.83
N PHE A 68 -38.67 -19.08 1.81
CA PHE A 68 -40.09 -18.80 1.64
C PHE A 68 -40.55 -19.04 0.20
N SER A 69 -41.83 -19.31 0.05
CA SER A 69 -42.46 -19.44 -1.28
C SER A 69 -42.82 -18.07 -1.85
N LEU A 70 -42.52 -17.88 -3.13
CA LEU A 70 -42.89 -16.68 -3.88
C LEU A 70 -44.17 -16.95 -4.68
N SER A 71 -45.09 -15.98 -4.67
CA SER A 71 -46.27 -16.00 -5.52
C SER A 71 -46.51 -14.65 -6.16
N THR A 72 -47.11 -14.66 -7.34
CA THR A 72 -47.42 -13.47 -8.10
C THR A 72 -48.91 -13.33 -8.30
N ARG A 73 -49.41 -12.09 -8.24
CA ARG A 73 -50.83 -11.79 -8.51
C ARG A 73 -50.93 -10.59 -9.42
N SER A 74 -51.42 -10.79 -10.64
CA SER A 74 -51.73 -9.68 -11.55
C SER A 74 -52.96 -8.93 -11.04
N MET A 75 -52.77 -7.62 -10.81
CA MET A 75 -53.85 -6.74 -10.36
C MET A 75 -53.56 -5.28 -10.78
N PRO A 76 -54.56 -4.41 -10.79
CA PRO A 76 -54.33 -2.99 -10.98
C PRO A 76 -53.41 -2.45 -9.88
N ALA A 77 -52.22 -1.95 -10.25
CA ALA A 77 -51.32 -1.31 -9.34
C ALA A 77 -51.68 0.17 -9.18
N PRO A 78 -51.54 0.78 -7.99
CA PRO A 78 -51.59 2.22 -7.84
C PRO A 78 -50.58 2.88 -8.77
N LEU A 79 -50.76 4.18 -9.06
CA LEU A 79 -49.71 4.99 -9.69
C LEU A 79 -48.56 5.22 -8.67
N CYS A 80 -47.83 4.16 -8.40
CA CYS A 80 -46.64 4.13 -7.54
C CYS A 80 -45.46 3.65 -8.36
N ASP A 81 -44.27 3.87 -7.85
CA ASP A 81 -43.06 3.37 -8.45
C ASP A 81 -43.05 1.83 -8.40
N PHE A 82 -42.81 1.20 -9.53
CA PHE A 82 -42.52 -0.22 -9.58
C PHE A 82 -41.15 -0.51 -9.05
N LEU A 83 -41.00 -1.66 -8.41
CA LEU A 83 -39.68 -2.16 -8.05
C LEU A 83 -38.88 -2.43 -9.33
N ASP A 84 -37.71 -1.84 -9.42
CA ASP A 84 -36.69 -2.25 -10.37
C ASP A 84 -35.97 -3.52 -9.86
N GLU A 85 -35.06 -4.06 -10.65
CA GLU A 85 -34.35 -5.29 -10.32
C GLU A 85 -33.55 -5.17 -9.00
N ASN A 86 -32.91 -4.00 -8.77
CA ASN A 86 -32.13 -3.76 -7.56
C ASN A 86 -33.03 -3.65 -6.32
N ALA A 87 -34.14 -2.92 -6.43
CA ALA A 87 -35.11 -2.79 -5.35
C ALA A 87 -35.76 -4.14 -5.02
N LEU A 88 -36.08 -4.95 -6.04
CA LEU A 88 -36.59 -6.31 -5.84
C LEU A 88 -35.55 -7.22 -5.17
N ARG A 89 -34.29 -7.17 -5.60
CA ARG A 89 -33.17 -7.91 -4.99
C ARG A 89 -33.03 -7.54 -3.51
N THR A 90 -33.03 -6.24 -3.19
CA THR A 90 -32.97 -5.74 -1.81
C THR A 90 -34.17 -6.26 -0.97
N ALA A 91 -35.37 -6.14 -1.49
CA ALA A 91 -36.58 -6.62 -0.80
C ALA A 91 -36.56 -8.13 -0.53
N LEU A 92 -36.08 -8.93 -1.48
CA LEU A 92 -35.92 -10.39 -1.31
C LEU A 92 -34.83 -10.71 -0.27
N THR A 93 -33.71 -9.99 -0.29
CA THR A 93 -32.63 -10.15 0.67
C THR A 93 -33.09 -9.81 2.08
N GLU A 94 -33.73 -8.67 2.28
CA GLU A 94 -34.28 -8.25 3.58
C GLU A 94 -35.37 -9.24 4.09
N GLN A 95 -36.21 -9.72 3.19
CA GLN A 95 -37.28 -10.67 3.58
C GLN A 95 -36.72 -12.05 3.96
N SER A 96 -35.58 -12.46 3.41
CA SER A 96 -34.95 -13.74 3.77
C SER A 96 -34.46 -13.75 5.22
N GLY A 97 -33.98 -12.60 5.72
CA GLY A 97 -33.41 -12.45 7.05
C GLY A 97 -32.09 -13.21 7.27
N GLU A 98 -31.68 -14.02 6.31
CA GLU A 98 -30.46 -14.84 6.34
C GLU A 98 -29.42 -14.34 5.35
N LEU A 99 -29.86 -13.66 4.30
CA LEU A 99 -28.98 -13.06 3.30
C LEU A 99 -28.59 -11.63 3.65
N ASP A 100 -27.37 -11.27 3.27
CA ASP A 100 -26.87 -9.91 3.36
C ASP A 100 -25.93 -9.63 2.19
N THR A 101 -25.62 -8.37 1.95
CA THR A 101 -24.61 -7.96 0.98
C THR A 101 -23.24 -7.96 1.65
N LEU A 102 -22.51 -9.04 1.48
CA LEU A 102 -21.19 -9.25 2.06
C LEU A 102 -20.10 -8.77 1.11
N ALA A 103 -18.95 -8.42 1.65
CA ALA A 103 -17.74 -8.10 0.89
C ALA A 103 -16.76 -9.27 0.94
N VAL A 104 -16.39 -9.79 -0.22
CA VAL A 104 -15.38 -10.85 -0.37
C VAL A 104 -14.05 -10.22 -0.76
N ILE A 105 -13.03 -10.43 0.05
CA ILE A 105 -11.66 -10.01 -0.24
C ILE A 105 -10.93 -11.16 -0.91
N SER A 106 -10.39 -10.89 -2.09
CA SER A 106 -9.58 -11.83 -2.87
C SER A 106 -8.15 -11.30 -3.03
N ILE A 107 -7.17 -12.17 -2.84
CA ILE A 107 -5.75 -11.90 -3.04
C ILE A 107 -5.28 -12.80 -4.18
N ASP A 108 -4.79 -12.20 -5.27
CA ASP A 108 -4.35 -12.90 -6.48
C ASP A 108 -5.39 -13.90 -7.01
N GLY A 109 -6.67 -13.48 -6.97
CA GLY A 109 -7.80 -14.30 -7.41
C GLY A 109 -8.23 -15.40 -6.42
N THR A 110 -7.57 -15.52 -5.27
CA THR A 110 -7.94 -16.49 -4.23
C THR A 110 -8.64 -15.79 -3.07
N ARG A 111 -9.80 -16.31 -2.66
CA ARG A 111 -10.55 -15.78 -1.51
C ARG A 111 -9.69 -15.78 -0.24
N ALA A 112 -9.61 -14.64 0.42
CA ALA A 112 -8.83 -14.42 1.65
C ALA A 112 -9.73 -14.18 2.87
N GLY A 113 -10.87 -13.52 2.67
CA GLY A 113 -11.78 -13.23 3.77
C GLY A 113 -13.14 -12.77 3.28
N VAL A 114 -14.11 -12.74 4.18
CA VAL A 114 -15.47 -12.21 3.95
C VAL A 114 -15.82 -11.28 5.09
N CYS A 115 -16.23 -10.07 4.76
CA CYS A 115 -16.63 -9.03 5.69
C CYS A 115 -18.12 -8.73 5.54
N HIS A 116 -18.73 -8.10 6.55
CA HIS A 116 -20.14 -7.75 6.52
C HIS A 116 -20.47 -6.70 5.44
N ASN A 117 -19.51 -5.86 5.07
CA ASN A 117 -19.68 -4.87 4.01
C ASN A 117 -18.33 -4.40 3.47
N ALA A 118 -18.38 -3.63 2.37
CA ALA A 118 -17.18 -3.12 1.71
C ALA A 118 -16.40 -2.11 2.57
N GLU A 119 -17.06 -1.35 3.44
CA GLU A 119 -16.41 -0.39 4.34
C GLU A 119 -15.56 -1.10 5.40
N GLU A 120 -16.07 -2.18 5.99
CA GLU A 120 -15.31 -3.02 6.91
C GLU A 120 -14.09 -3.64 6.20
N ALA A 121 -14.28 -4.20 4.99
CA ALA A 121 -13.19 -4.75 4.20
C ALA A 121 -12.09 -3.72 3.94
N GLN A 122 -12.46 -2.51 3.52
CA GLN A 122 -11.52 -1.41 3.29
C GLN A 122 -10.81 -0.98 4.59
N THR A 123 -11.53 -0.92 5.70
CA THR A 123 -10.96 -0.59 7.02
C THR A 123 -9.90 -1.60 7.44
N LEU A 124 -10.15 -2.90 7.21
CA LEU A 124 -9.18 -3.96 7.52
C LEU A 124 -7.94 -3.88 6.62
N LEU A 125 -8.12 -3.65 5.32
CA LEU A 125 -7.02 -3.45 4.38
C LEU A 125 -6.16 -2.23 4.75
N ASP A 126 -6.81 -1.11 5.11
CA ASP A 126 -6.09 0.09 5.56
C ASP A 126 -5.36 -0.15 6.90
N ARG A 127 -5.93 -0.98 7.77
CA ARG A 127 -5.27 -1.38 9.02
C ARG A 127 -4.01 -2.20 8.75
N VAL A 128 -4.02 -3.13 7.78
CA VAL A 128 -2.82 -3.87 7.36
C VAL A 128 -1.75 -2.92 6.82
N LYS A 129 -2.10 -1.98 5.95
CA LYS A 129 -1.15 -0.97 5.45
C LYS A 129 -0.50 -0.19 6.59
N ARG A 130 -1.28 0.21 7.60
CA ARG A 130 -0.78 1.00 8.74
C ARG A 130 0.21 0.27 9.64
N LEU A 131 0.28 -1.06 9.60
CA LEU A 131 1.28 -1.82 10.37
C LEU A 131 2.71 -1.48 9.93
N TYR A 132 2.90 -1.19 8.64
CA TYR A 132 4.20 -1.09 7.99
C TYR A 132 4.52 0.30 7.44
N THR A 133 3.65 1.30 7.68
CA THR A 133 3.77 2.62 7.08
C THR A 133 3.90 3.73 8.09
N THR A 134 4.50 4.84 7.66
CA THR A 134 4.67 6.06 8.43
C THR A 134 4.00 7.24 7.72
N GLN A 135 3.86 8.37 8.42
CA GLN A 135 3.31 9.59 7.82
C GLN A 135 4.22 10.19 6.73
N ALA A 136 5.48 9.75 6.65
CA ALA A 136 6.43 10.23 5.65
C ALA A 136 6.31 9.51 4.31
N ASP A 137 5.55 8.41 4.23
CA ASP A 137 5.39 7.62 3.02
C ASP A 137 4.46 8.32 2.04
N SER A 138 4.91 8.49 0.81
CA SER A 138 4.19 9.19 -0.27
C SER A 138 3.23 8.29 -1.05
N SER A 139 3.52 7.00 -1.10
CA SER A 139 2.64 5.96 -1.66
C SER A 139 2.73 4.68 -0.84
N VAL A 140 1.60 3.99 -0.76
CA VAL A 140 1.46 2.73 -0.02
C VAL A 140 0.56 1.79 -0.80
N ASP A 141 1.10 0.69 -1.26
CA ASP A 141 0.41 -0.29 -2.07
C ASP A 141 0.68 -1.71 -1.56
N PHE A 142 -0.22 -2.63 -1.85
CA PHE A 142 0.06 -4.05 -1.68
C PHE A 142 0.89 -4.57 -2.86
N VAL A 143 1.73 -5.55 -2.61
CA VAL A 143 2.48 -6.25 -3.67
C VAL A 143 1.54 -7.13 -4.48
N GLN A 144 0.62 -7.81 -3.80
CA GLN A 144 -0.38 -8.68 -4.37
C GLN A 144 -1.56 -7.88 -4.96
N GLN A 145 -2.27 -8.49 -5.90
CA GLN A 145 -3.52 -7.93 -6.42
C GLN A 145 -4.66 -8.20 -5.44
N VAL A 146 -5.22 -7.14 -4.88
CA VAL A 146 -6.35 -7.22 -3.94
C VAL A 146 -7.60 -6.72 -4.62
N HIS A 147 -8.66 -7.54 -4.59
CA HIS A 147 -9.99 -7.19 -5.06
C HIS A 147 -11.00 -7.32 -3.91
N VAL A 148 -11.96 -6.41 -3.89
CA VAL A 148 -13.10 -6.45 -2.95
C VAL A 148 -14.36 -6.45 -3.78
N ASP A 149 -15.07 -7.57 -3.76
CA ASP A 149 -16.31 -7.77 -4.51
C ASP A 149 -17.49 -7.86 -3.55
N SER A 150 -18.61 -7.20 -3.91
CA SER A 150 -19.85 -7.31 -3.15
C SER A 150 -20.68 -8.47 -3.68
N VAL A 151 -21.05 -9.39 -2.79
CA VAL A 151 -21.86 -10.56 -3.11
C VAL A 151 -23.03 -10.66 -2.16
N VAL A 152 -24.21 -11.09 -2.65
CA VAL A 152 -25.31 -11.43 -1.76
C VAL A 152 -25.14 -12.89 -1.33
N ALA A 153 -25.02 -13.10 -0.03
CA ALA A 153 -24.76 -14.40 0.56
C ALA A 153 -25.30 -14.48 1.99
N GLU A 154 -25.27 -15.67 2.57
CA GLU A 154 -25.71 -15.86 3.96
C GLU A 154 -24.83 -15.05 4.92
N SER A 155 -25.44 -14.28 5.80
CA SER A 155 -24.74 -13.42 6.78
C SER A 155 -23.74 -14.18 7.66
N ARG A 156 -23.98 -15.47 7.90
CA ARG A 156 -23.08 -16.36 8.66
C ARG A 156 -21.72 -16.59 8.00
N LEU A 157 -21.57 -16.27 6.71
CA LEU A 157 -20.29 -16.42 5.98
C LEU A 157 -19.33 -15.27 6.27
N ALA A 158 -19.80 -14.16 6.85
CA ALA A 158 -18.92 -13.10 7.31
C ALA A 158 -18.02 -13.64 8.42
N GLY A 159 -16.72 -13.47 8.24
CA GLY A 159 -15.73 -13.86 9.23
C GLY A 159 -15.65 -12.83 10.37
N GLU A 160 -15.15 -13.28 11.51
CA GLU A 160 -14.83 -12.37 12.61
C GLU A 160 -13.74 -11.37 12.13
N PRO A 161 -13.93 -10.04 12.29
CA PRO A 161 -13.03 -9.03 11.75
C PRO A 161 -11.57 -9.23 12.15
N GLN A 162 -11.32 -9.71 13.36
CA GLN A 162 -9.95 -9.96 13.83
C GLN A 162 -9.30 -11.15 13.11
N THR A 163 -10.05 -12.23 12.86
CA THR A 163 -9.55 -13.41 12.12
C THR A 163 -9.27 -13.06 10.66
N VAL A 164 -10.15 -12.28 10.03
CA VAL A 164 -9.94 -11.78 8.67
C VAL A 164 -8.69 -10.90 8.61
N PHE A 165 -8.53 -9.98 9.57
CA PHE A 165 -7.35 -9.14 9.65
C PHE A 165 -6.05 -9.94 9.78
N GLU A 166 -6.00 -10.95 10.65
CA GLU A 166 -4.83 -11.82 10.81
C GLU A 166 -4.50 -12.55 9.50
N THR A 167 -5.50 -13.11 8.84
CA THR A 167 -5.33 -13.77 7.53
C THR A 167 -4.80 -12.81 6.46
N LEU A 168 -5.30 -11.57 6.43
CA LEU A 168 -4.83 -10.55 5.50
C LEU A 168 -3.39 -10.13 5.81
N SER A 169 -3.05 -9.95 7.09
CA SER A 169 -1.70 -9.57 7.53
C SER A 169 -0.65 -10.64 7.21
N ASP A 170 -1.04 -11.91 7.25
CA ASP A 170 -0.13 -13.04 6.93
C ASP A 170 0.08 -13.25 5.41
N ARG A 171 -0.82 -12.70 4.58
CA ARG A 171 -0.83 -12.96 3.13
C ARG A 171 -0.50 -11.74 2.27
N LEU A 172 -0.52 -10.54 2.83
CA LEU A 172 -0.30 -9.29 2.11
C LEU A 172 1.02 -8.66 2.50
N ASP A 173 1.88 -8.43 1.52
CA ASP A 173 3.09 -7.65 1.67
C ASP A 173 2.79 -6.19 1.30
N VAL A 174 3.26 -5.27 2.14
CA VAL A 174 3.03 -3.84 1.99
C VAL A 174 4.28 -3.16 1.45
N ARG A 175 4.17 -2.54 0.29
CA ARG A 175 5.20 -1.71 -0.30
C ARG A 175 4.90 -0.24 -0.04
N ALA A 176 5.84 0.47 0.58
CA ALA A 176 5.74 1.91 0.74
C ALA A 176 6.95 2.62 0.11
N ARG A 177 6.75 3.88 -0.31
CA ARG A 177 7.80 4.73 -0.87
C ARG A 177 7.82 6.06 -0.16
N ARG A 178 9.02 6.54 0.12
CA ARG A 178 9.24 7.88 0.69
C ARG A 178 10.49 8.53 0.13
N SER A 179 10.48 9.85 0.08
CA SER A 179 11.65 10.64 -0.25
C SER A 179 12.31 11.10 1.04
N VAL A 180 13.62 10.92 1.14
CA VAL A 180 14.42 11.40 2.27
C VAL A 180 15.54 12.29 1.77
N THR A 181 15.84 13.35 2.52
CA THR A 181 16.97 14.22 2.23
C THR A 181 17.89 14.21 3.45
N TYR A 182 19.18 13.96 3.21
CA TYR A 182 20.19 13.91 4.26
C TYR A 182 21.50 14.49 3.77
N THR A 183 22.37 14.84 4.72
CA THR A 183 23.72 15.33 4.44
C THR A 183 24.70 14.17 4.45
N GLU A 184 25.52 14.09 3.40
CA GLU A 184 26.60 13.12 3.24
C GLU A 184 27.94 13.82 3.34
N THR A 185 28.85 13.24 4.10
CA THR A 185 30.25 13.70 4.15
C THR A 185 31.03 13.12 2.99
N ILE A 186 31.70 13.99 2.21
CA ILE A 186 32.57 13.57 1.13
C ILE A 186 33.98 13.43 1.72
N PRO A 187 34.58 12.23 1.73
CA PRO A 187 35.93 12.03 2.24
C PRO A 187 36.93 12.75 1.32
N PHE A 188 38.07 13.21 1.91
CA PHE A 188 39.20 13.71 1.15
C PHE A 188 40.16 12.57 0.79
N GLY A 189 40.91 12.74 -0.29
CA GLY A 189 42.02 11.88 -0.68
C GLY A 189 43.35 12.34 -0.07
N THR A 190 44.39 11.51 -0.18
CA THR A 190 45.77 11.88 0.13
C THR A 190 46.57 11.91 -1.17
N VAL A 191 47.17 13.06 -1.48
CA VAL A 191 48.09 13.26 -2.61
C VAL A 191 49.51 13.30 -2.10
N THR A 192 50.34 12.40 -2.60
CA THR A 192 51.76 12.38 -2.28
C THR A 192 52.50 13.31 -3.24
N ARG A 193 53.32 14.22 -2.70
CA ARG A 193 54.23 15.09 -3.45
C ARG A 193 55.67 14.67 -3.17
N GLU A 194 56.40 14.34 -4.20
CA GLU A 194 57.81 13.98 -4.10
C GLU A 194 58.70 15.21 -3.89
N ASN A 195 59.72 15.09 -3.01
CA ASN A 195 60.73 16.09 -2.76
C ASN A 195 62.12 15.44 -2.88
N ASP A 196 62.86 15.83 -3.91
CA ASP A 196 64.18 15.31 -4.21
C ASP A 196 65.31 15.94 -3.36
N ALA A 197 64.95 16.99 -2.61
CA ALA A 197 65.90 17.60 -1.65
C ALA A 197 65.94 16.83 -0.32
N GLU A 198 64.88 16.08 0.00
CA GLU A 198 64.71 15.35 1.26
C GLU A 198 65.00 13.85 1.10
N TYR A 199 65.50 13.22 2.17
CA TYR A 199 65.80 11.79 2.20
C TYR A 199 64.53 10.92 2.22
N GLN A 200 64.66 9.67 1.81
CA GLN A 200 63.51 8.74 1.67
C GLN A 200 62.74 8.45 2.95
N ASP A 201 63.29 8.71 4.11
CA ASP A 201 62.62 8.59 5.42
C ASP A 201 61.83 9.86 5.81
N TYR A 202 61.97 10.95 5.05
CA TYR A 202 61.17 12.17 5.26
C TYR A 202 59.76 11.99 4.82
N ARG A 203 58.82 12.32 5.72
CA ARG A 203 57.40 12.37 5.44
C ARG A 203 56.75 13.46 6.30
N GLU A 204 56.13 14.43 5.66
CA GLU A 204 55.46 15.55 6.33
C GLU A 204 54.14 15.87 5.67
N THR A 205 53.09 16.11 6.47
CA THR A 205 51.79 16.60 5.96
C THR A 205 51.90 18.11 5.76
N VAL A 206 52.04 18.53 4.51
CA VAL A 206 52.15 19.94 4.12
C VAL A 206 50.81 20.66 4.13
N ARG A 207 49.72 19.92 3.84
CA ARG A 207 48.36 20.44 3.91
C ARG A 207 47.44 19.34 4.43
N GLN A 208 46.69 19.65 5.50
CA GLN A 208 45.69 18.74 6.02
C GLN A 208 44.51 18.67 5.07
N GLY A 209 43.95 17.47 4.89
CA GLY A 209 42.71 17.21 4.16
C GLY A 209 41.52 17.81 4.86
N GLN A 210 40.53 18.23 4.09
CA GLN A 210 39.24 18.70 4.58
C GLN A 210 38.14 17.92 3.90
N THR A 211 37.22 17.36 4.70
CA THR A 211 36.02 16.70 4.18
C THR A 211 35.09 17.70 3.50
N GLY A 212 34.50 17.27 2.41
CA GLY A 212 33.43 17.96 1.74
C GLY A 212 32.08 17.58 2.34
N GLU A 213 31.03 18.18 1.80
CA GLU A 213 29.65 17.98 2.22
C GLU A 213 28.71 18.02 1.00
N ALA A 214 27.80 17.07 0.92
CA ALA A 214 26.76 17.02 -0.11
C ALA A 214 25.40 16.80 0.53
N VAL A 215 24.38 17.40 -0.06
CA VAL A 215 22.97 17.06 0.22
C VAL A 215 22.55 16.02 -0.79
N VAL A 216 22.00 14.91 -0.27
CA VAL A 216 21.52 13.79 -1.07
C VAL A 216 20.02 13.66 -0.84
N THR A 217 19.25 13.61 -1.93
CA THR A 217 17.85 13.22 -1.92
C THR A 217 17.74 11.81 -2.48
N ALA A 218 17.22 10.91 -1.70
CA ALA A 218 17.02 9.51 -2.08
C ALA A 218 15.56 9.13 -1.95
N GLU A 219 15.09 8.30 -2.87
CA GLU A 219 13.84 7.57 -2.77
C GLU A 219 14.11 6.22 -2.12
N ILE A 220 13.40 5.96 -1.02
CA ILE A 220 13.47 4.71 -0.28
C ILE A 220 12.18 3.94 -0.55
N GLN A 221 12.31 2.69 -0.97
CA GLN A 221 11.23 1.73 -1.05
C GLN A 221 11.37 0.75 0.11
N THR A 222 10.29 0.58 0.86
CA THR A 222 10.20 -0.41 1.94
C THR A 222 9.28 -1.54 1.55
N LEU A 223 9.55 -2.73 2.08
CA LEU A 223 8.69 -3.90 2.04
C LEU A 223 8.46 -4.32 3.49
N ASP A 224 7.20 -4.37 3.92
CA ASP A 224 6.80 -4.68 5.30
C ASP A 224 7.56 -3.84 6.36
N GLY A 225 7.77 -2.57 6.02
CA GLY A 225 8.46 -1.61 6.88
C GLY A 225 9.99 -1.67 6.83
N GLU A 226 10.59 -2.70 6.24
CA GLU A 226 12.04 -2.81 6.06
C GLU A 226 12.49 -2.18 4.75
N GLU A 227 13.65 -1.50 4.77
CA GLU A 227 14.20 -0.89 3.56
C GLU A 227 14.64 -1.99 2.58
N ASN A 228 14.00 -2.03 1.42
CA ASN A 228 14.29 -2.98 0.36
C ASN A 228 15.16 -2.38 -0.75
N GLU A 229 14.93 -1.09 -1.07
CA GLU A 229 15.67 -0.41 -2.13
C GLU A 229 15.87 1.07 -1.78
N ARG A 230 17.05 1.60 -2.16
CA ARG A 230 17.37 3.01 -2.04
C ARG A 230 17.94 3.52 -3.35
N THR A 231 17.28 4.48 -3.95
CA THR A 231 17.71 5.13 -5.20
C THR A 231 18.04 6.59 -4.96
N ILE A 232 19.25 7.01 -5.28
CA ILE A 232 19.64 8.42 -5.21
C ILE A 232 19.02 9.16 -6.40
N VAL A 233 18.12 10.09 -6.11
CA VAL A 233 17.43 10.91 -7.11
C VAL A 233 18.23 12.19 -7.43
N ALA A 234 18.82 12.80 -6.42
CA ALA A 234 19.61 14.01 -6.58
C ALA A 234 20.77 14.05 -5.57
N ARG A 235 21.90 14.63 -5.99
CA ARG A 235 23.05 14.87 -5.14
C ARG A 235 23.64 16.25 -5.47
N THR A 236 23.63 17.15 -4.50
CA THR A 236 24.16 18.50 -4.64
C THR A 236 25.34 18.69 -3.70
N VAL A 237 26.52 18.96 -4.25
CA VAL A 237 27.74 19.23 -3.45
C VAL A 237 27.63 20.66 -2.90
N LEU A 238 27.59 20.80 -1.58
CA LEU A 238 27.60 22.09 -0.89
C LEU A 238 29.05 22.60 -0.73
N ARG A 239 29.95 21.69 -0.41
CA ARG A 239 31.40 21.97 -0.25
C ARG A 239 32.18 20.78 -0.76
N SER A 240 33.10 21.02 -1.69
CA SER A 240 34.01 19.99 -2.19
C SER A 240 35.04 19.60 -1.11
N ALA A 241 35.42 18.33 -1.11
CA ALA A 241 36.55 17.87 -0.31
C ALA A 241 37.85 18.51 -0.83
N SER A 242 38.82 18.72 0.05
CA SER A 242 40.17 19.15 -0.29
C SER A 242 41.17 18.11 0.18
N ASP A 243 41.96 17.59 -0.73
CA ASP A 243 42.90 16.50 -0.44
C ASP A 243 44.00 16.91 0.53
N GLU A 244 44.41 15.97 1.38
CA GLU A 244 45.63 16.05 2.15
C GLU A 244 46.82 15.99 1.19
N ILE A 245 47.85 16.82 1.44
CA ILE A 245 49.13 16.74 0.70
C ILE A 245 50.21 16.30 1.66
N VAL A 246 50.77 15.13 1.38
CA VAL A 246 51.92 14.56 2.10
C VAL A 246 53.15 14.64 1.23
N GLU A 247 54.18 15.33 1.70
CA GLU A 247 55.47 15.39 1.04
C GLU A 247 56.32 14.22 1.51
N VAL A 248 56.92 13.52 0.56
CA VAL A 248 57.82 12.39 0.82
C VAL A 248 59.17 12.63 0.14
N GLY A 249 60.24 12.40 0.86
CA GLY A 249 61.59 12.52 0.32
C GLY A 249 61.91 11.40 -0.67
N THR A 250 62.63 11.74 -1.73
CA THR A 250 63.07 10.76 -2.74
C THR A 250 64.58 10.63 -2.81
N LYS A 251 65.30 11.51 -2.09
CA LYS A 251 66.81 11.49 -2.08
C LYS A 251 67.28 10.18 -1.47
N ASN A 252 68.01 9.44 -2.26
CA ASN A 252 68.59 8.18 -1.79
C ASN A 252 69.75 8.48 -0.82
N ILE A 253 69.67 7.90 0.36
CA ILE A 253 70.85 7.79 1.23
C ILE A 253 71.72 6.78 0.53
N GLY A 254 72.80 7.32 -0.17
CA GLY A 254 73.70 6.43 -0.87
C GLY A 254 74.11 5.30 0.07
N ILE A 255 73.79 4.10 -0.29
CA ILE A 255 74.31 2.92 0.39
C ILE A 255 75.83 2.99 0.21
N GLY A 256 76.52 3.16 1.31
CA GLY A 256 77.95 3.08 1.25
C GLY A 256 78.36 1.85 0.46
N THR A 257 79.17 1.98 -0.57
CA THR A 257 79.59 0.88 -1.46
C THR A 257 80.36 -0.24 -0.75
N GLY A 258 80.40 -0.22 0.59
CA GLY A 258 81.20 -1.14 1.42
C GLY A 258 82.69 -0.93 1.29
N SER A 259 83.11 0.05 0.48
CA SER A 259 84.56 0.42 0.34
C SER A 259 84.87 1.52 1.33
N PHE A 260 85.49 1.15 2.40
CA PHE A 260 86.03 2.13 3.38
C PHE A 260 87.28 2.77 2.80
N VAL A 261 87.24 4.06 2.57
CA VAL A 261 88.43 4.84 2.22
C VAL A 261 89.16 5.18 3.52
N ARG A 262 90.45 4.99 3.50
CA ARG A 262 91.30 5.34 4.68
C ARG A 262 91.27 6.85 4.88
N PRO A 263 90.92 7.34 6.10
CA PRO A 263 90.65 8.76 6.34
C PRO A 263 91.92 9.65 6.30
N VAL A 264 93.10 9.05 6.22
CA VAL A 264 94.35 9.76 6.18
C VAL A 264 95.32 9.19 5.11
N SER A 265 96.04 10.06 4.41
CA SER A 265 97.05 9.70 3.46
C SER A 265 98.46 9.87 4.11
N GLY A 266 99.45 9.08 3.70
CA GLY A 266 100.79 9.18 4.19
C GLY A 266 101.07 8.56 5.58
N TYR A 267 100.26 7.58 5.97
CA TYR A 267 100.49 6.86 7.23
C TYR A 267 101.25 5.56 7.01
N THR A 268 101.94 5.13 8.04
CA THR A 268 102.60 3.82 8.06
C THR A 268 101.72 2.89 8.90
N PHE A 269 101.26 1.78 8.27
CA PHE A 269 100.44 0.78 8.96
C PHE A 269 101.30 -0.04 9.92
N THR A 270 101.25 0.26 11.18
CA THR A 270 102.12 -0.35 12.18
C THR A 270 101.69 -1.72 12.67
N SER A 271 100.40 -2.00 12.69
CA SER A 271 99.86 -3.34 12.93
C SER A 271 98.35 -3.44 12.54
N ALA A 272 97.92 -4.61 12.05
CA ALA A 272 96.49 -4.94 11.92
C ALA A 272 95.90 -5.19 13.32
N PHE A 273 94.58 -5.10 13.39
CA PHE A 273 93.86 -5.47 14.60
C PHE A 273 94.09 -6.97 14.85
N LYS A 274 95.06 -7.27 15.71
CA LYS A 274 95.40 -8.67 16.15
C LYS A 274 95.84 -8.58 17.59
N TRP A 275 96.02 -9.77 18.21
CA TRP A 275 96.68 -9.92 19.50
C TRP A 275 97.98 -9.14 19.51
N ARG A 276 98.05 -8.18 20.35
CA ARG A 276 99.24 -7.38 20.56
C ARG A 276 99.56 -7.33 22.06
N TRP A 277 100.75 -7.73 22.43
CA TRP A 277 101.13 -7.73 23.83
C TRP A 277 100.30 -8.60 24.74
N GLY A 278 99.73 -9.72 24.21
CA GLY A 278 98.90 -10.61 25.02
C GLY A 278 97.50 -10.05 25.42
N ARG A 279 97.08 -8.94 24.83
CA ARG A 279 95.72 -8.33 25.02
C ARG A 279 95.12 -7.97 23.66
N LEU A 280 93.77 -8.08 23.60
CA LEU A 280 92.92 -7.60 22.51
C LEU A 280 92.82 -6.11 22.60
#